data_ca9d547de801f46753065088dfe4d861
#
_entry.id   ca9d547de801f46753065088dfe4d861
#
_cell.length_a   1.000
_cell.length_b   1.000
_cell.length_c   1.000
_cell.angle_alpha   90.00
_cell.angle_beta   90.00
_cell.angle_gamma   90.00
#
_symmetry.space_group_name_H-M   'P 1'
#
loop_
_entity.id
_entity.type
_entity.pdbx_description
1 polymer ?
#
loop_
_entity_poly.entity_id
_entity_poly.type
_entity_poly.pdbx_seq_one_letter_code
_entity_poly.pdbx_strand_id
1 'polypeptide(L)'
;MVLKRMADLNRRLVVSTISVAIVAFLIICSQNPIVKWLLLLFIAALSCIGVWEYAQLAIAKGMRPSKRLMIIASAVVVFAFFASLLFVAFPQLPIFVLFVALLAFFIRQFKTPQQSLVNIAVEFFGVAYIAVPLSLMLGVLYPIAHEGAPQEGRWWLVYLIVVTKITDMGAYFVGRLWGKHMLSQLSPKKTVEGALSGFLCAILASIALHFLGQKLAPDHFHLAFLESIWLGALLGTVGQIGDLAESLLKRDAAVKDSNQLPGLGGVLDMVDSLLFTTPIVYFFIKLH
;
A
#
# COMPACT_ATOMS: atom_id res chain seq x y z
N MET A 1 -25.79 14.95 -21.67
CA MET A 1 -24.41 14.45 -21.48
C MET A 1 -23.73 15.12 -20.27
N VAL A 2 -23.81 16.44 -20.12
CA VAL A 2 -23.18 17.22 -19.02
C VAL A 2 -23.73 16.81 -17.63
N LEU A 3 -25.03 16.72 -17.45
CA LEU A 3 -25.66 16.35 -16.16
C LEU A 3 -25.25 14.95 -15.67
N LYS A 4 -25.11 13.97 -16.56
CA LYS A 4 -24.65 12.62 -16.20
C LYS A 4 -23.17 12.64 -15.75
N ARG A 5 -22.34 13.46 -16.38
CA ARG A 5 -20.93 13.66 -16.04
C ARG A 5 -20.74 14.39 -14.70
N MET A 6 -21.63 15.35 -14.38
CA MET A 6 -21.66 16.03 -13.08
C MET A 6 -22.14 15.11 -11.96
N ALA A 7 -23.15 14.29 -12.20
CA ALA A 7 -23.63 13.30 -11.23
C ALA A 7 -22.55 12.25 -10.91
N ASP A 8 -21.79 11.78 -11.91
CA ASP A 8 -20.67 10.87 -11.70
C ASP A 8 -19.52 11.53 -10.92
N LEU A 9 -19.25 12.82 -11.16
CA LEU A 9 -18.25 13.58 -10.43
C LEU A 9 -18.64 13.75 -8.96
N ASN A 10 -19.88 14.17 -8.70
CA ASN A 10 -20.39 14.34 -7.33
C ASN A 10 -20.36 13.02 -6.57
N ARG A 11 -20.77 11.91 -7.21
CA ARG A 11 -20.70 10.58 -6.60
C ARG A 11 -19.27 10.20 -6.24
N ARG A 12 -18.29 10.44 -7.11
CA ARG A 12 -16.86 10.18 -6.84
C ARG A 12 -16.34 11.03 -5.70
N LEU A 13 -16.67 12.33 -5.67
CA LEU A 13 -16.26 13.24 -4.58
C LEU A 13 -16.84 12.77 -3.24
N VAL A 14 -18.13 12.46 -3.18
CA VAL A 14 -18.79 11.98 -1.95
C VAL A 14 -18.15 10.67 -1.47
N VAL A 15 -17.95 9.69 -2.35
CA VAL A 15 -17.32 8.41 -1.98
C VAL A 15 -15.90 8.62 -1.49
N SER A 16 -15.09 9.45 -2.17
CA SER A 16 -13.72 9.75 -1.74
C SER A 16 -13.68 10.46 -0.38
N THR A 17 -14.56 11.43 -0.16
CA THR A 17 -14.64 12.18 1.11
C THR A 17 -15.04 11.24 2.25
N ILE A 18 -16.04 10.39 2.05
CA ILE A 18 -16.47 9.40 3.04
C ILE A 18 -15.32 8.41 3.33
N SER A 19 -14.62 7.92 2.30
CA SER A 19 -13.50 7.00 2.48
C SER A 19 -12.37 7.63 3.30
N VAL A 20 -11.99 8.87 3.00
CA VAL A 20 -10.97 9.62 3.76
C VAL A 20 -11.43 9.84 5.20
N ALA A 21 -12.70 10.21 5.43
CA ALA A 21 -13.25 10.41 6.76
C ALA A 21 -13.24 9.11 7.59
N ILE A 22 -13.60 7.97 6.99
CA ILE A 22 -13.55 6.65 7.63
C ILE A 22 -12.11 6.30 8.01
N VAL A 23 -11.16 6.44 7.10
CA VAL A 23 -9.74 6.13 7.36
C VAL A 23 -9.20 7.04 8.47
N ALA A 24 -9.49 8.35 8.42
CA ALA A 24 -9.08 9.30 9.46
C ALA A 24 -9.68 8.93 10.84
N PHE A 25 -10.97 8.60 10.89
CA PHE A 25 -11.64 8.14 12.11
C PHE A 25 -10.99 6.88 12.67
N LEU A 26 -10.72 5.88 11.82
CA LEU A 26 -10.08 4.63 12.24
C LEU A 26 -8.67 4.88 12.78
N ILE A 27 -7.89 5.80 12.19
CA ILE A 27 -6.56 6.16 12.66
C ILE A 27 -6.64 6.87 14.01
N ILE A 28 -7.52 7.86 14.15
CA ILE A 28 -7.70 8.63 15.40
C ILE A 28 -8.11 7.71 16.54
N CYS A 29 -9.05 6.81 16.29
CA CYS A 29 -9.61 5.90 17.29
C CYS A 29 -8.83 4.57 17.41
N SER A 30 -7.68 4.43 16.77
CA SER A 30 -6.94 3.15 16.66
C SER A 30 -6.48 2.54 17.99
N GLN A 31 -6.40 3.35 19.06
CA GLN A 31 -6.07 2.89 20.40
C GLN A 31 -7.24 2.16 21.10
N ASN A 32 -8.47 2.33 20.59
CA ASN A 32 -9.62 1.61 21.11
C ASN A 32 -9.53 0.13 20.71
N PRO A 33 -9.69 -0.84 21.64
CA PRO A 33 -9.59 -2.27 21.35
C PRO A 33 -10.52 -2.73 20.22
N ILE A 34 -11.75 -2.21 20.15
CA ILE A 34 -12.70 -2.58 19.08
C ILE A 34 -12.20 -2.07 17.73
N VAL A 35 -11.73 -0.82 17.67
CA VAL A 35 -11.21 -0.21 16.44
C VAL A 35 -9.95 -0.93 15.96
N LYS A 36 -9.10 -1.41 16.88
CA LYS A 36 -7.93 -2.22 16.56
C LYS A 36 -8.30 -3.48 15.76
N TRP A 37 -9.34 -4.21 16.17
CA TRP A 37 -9.83 -5.37 15.44
C TRP A 37 -10.50 -4.98 14.11
N LEU A 38 -11.23 -3.87 14.07
CA LEU A 38 -11.81 -3.34 12.82
C LEU A 38 -10.73 -2.97 11.81
N LEU A 39 -9.63 -2.37 12.24
CA LEU A 39 -8.47 -2.07 11.40
C LEU A 39 -7.80 -3.32 10.86
N LEU A 40 -7.62 -4.35 11.69
CA LEU A 40 -7.12 -5.65 11.24
C LEU A 40 -8.02 -6.22 10.14
N LEU A 41 -9.33 -6.25 10.36
CA LEU A 41 -10.29 -6.77 9.38
C LEU A 41 -10.30 -5.91 8.09
N PHE A 42 -10.17 -4.61 8.22
CA PHE A 42 -10.08 -3.68 7.09
C PHE A 42 -8.83 -3.94 6.24
N ILE A 43 -7.65 -4.05 6.85
CA ILE A 43 -6.40 -4.36 6.15
C ILE A 43 -6.44 -5.77 5.55
N ALA A 44 -7.00 -6.76 6.25
CA ALA A 44 -7.19 -8.11 5.70
C ALA A 44 -8.12 -8.09 4.48
N ALA A 45 -9.22 -7.34 4.53
CA ALA A 45 -10.13 -7.20 3.40
C ALA A 45 -9.46 -6.51 2.19
N LEU A 46 -8.71 -5.42 2.41
CA LEU A 46 -7.93 -4.76 1.35
C LEU A 46 -6.92 -5.72 0.72
N SER A 47 -6.22 -6.50 1.56
CA SER A 47 -5.25 -7.49 1.09
C SER A 47 -5.92 -8.60 0.26
N CYS A 48 -7.05 -9.14 0.72
CA CYS A 48 -7.81 -10.16 0.00
C CYS A 48 -8.31 -9.66 -1.36
N ILE A 49 -8.85 -8.43 -1.42
CA ILE A 49 -9.35 -7.83 -2.66
C ILE A 49 -8.17 -7.54 -3.60
N GLY A 50 -7.08 -6.94 -3.12
CA GLY A 50 -5.91 -6.66 -3.93
C GLY A 50 -5.28 -7.93 -4.53
N VAL A 51 -5.17 -9.00 -3.73
CA VAL A 51 -4.68 -10.30 -4.22
C VAL A 51 -5.67 -10.93 -5.22
N TRP A 52 -6.96 -10.75 -5.02
CA TRP A 52 -7.97 -11.20 -5.99
C TRP A 52 -7.85 -10.45 -7.32
N GLU A 53 -7.67 -9.11 -7.29
CA GLU A 53 -7.46 -8.28 -8.48
C GLU A 53 -6.17 -8.71 -9.21
N TYR A 54 -5.07 -8.91 -8.48
CA TYR A 54 -3.82 -9.42 -9.04
C TYR A 54 -4.00 -10.79 -9.70
N ALA A 55 -4.73 -11.70 -9.06
CA ALA A 55 -5.02 -13.01 -9.64
C ALA A 55 -5.85 -12.91 -10.94
N GLN A 56 -6.72 -11.88 -11.07
CA GLN A 56 -7.42 -11.62 -12.32
C GLN A 56 -6.48 -11.17 -13.44
N LEU A 57 -5.48 -10.33 -13.12
CA LEU A 57 -4.45 -9.94 -14.09
C LEU A 57 -3.68 -11.17 -14.59
N ALA A 58 -3.28 -12.06 -13.68
CA ALA A 58 -2.60 -13.28 -14.04
C ALA A 58 -3.45 -14.21 -14.94
N ILE A 59 -4.75 -14.30 -14.67
CA ILE A 59 -5.69 -15.08 -15.49
C ILE A 59 -5.89 -14.44 -16.87
N ALA A 60 -5.97 -13.13 -16.97
CA ALA A 60 -6.04 -12.42 -18.24
C ALA A 60 -4.80 -12.70 -19.12
N LYS A 61 -3.63 -12.95 -18.50
CA LYS A 61 -2.39 -13.39 -19.15
C LYS A 61 -2.38 -14.88 -19.55
N GLY A 62 -3.42 -15.64 -19.22
CA GLY A 62 -3.53 -17.07 -19.52
C GLY A 62 -2.93 -18.01 -18.46
N MET A 63 -2.52 -17.47 -17.30
CA MET A 63 -2.07 -18.26 -16.16
C MET A 63 -3.25 -18.84 -15.38
N ARG A 64 -2.99 -19.86 -14.53
CA ARG A 64 -4.05 -20.56 -13.77
C ARG A 64 -3.80 -20.54 -12.25
N PRO A 65 -3.65 -19.37 -11.62
CA PRO A 65 -3.45 -19.29 -10.18
C PRO A 65 -4.70 -19.70 -9.42
N SER A 66 -4.51 -20.21 -8.20
CA SER A 66 -5.61 -20.50 -7.29
C SER A 66 -6.05 -19.24 -6.54
N LYS A 67 -7.05 -18.54 -7.06
CA LYS A 67 -7.60 -17.36 -6.37
C LYS A 67 -7.97 -17.64 -4.91
N ARG A 68 -8.65 -18.77 -4.64
CA ARG A 68 -9.10 -19.11 -3.28
C ARG A 68 -7.93 -19.29 -2.33
N LEU A 69 -6.91 -20.03 -2.76
CA LEU A 69 -5.74 -20.29 -1.92
C LEU A 69 -4.93 -19.01 -1.68
N MET A 70 -4.76 -18.17 -2.70
CA MET A 70 -4.09 -16.88 -2.59
C MET A 70 -4.82 -15.93 -1.62
N ILE A 71 -6.17 -15.85 -1.70
CA ILE A 71 -6.98 -15.02 -0.79
C ILE A 71 -6.85 -15.53 0.65
N ILE A 72 -6.94 -16.84 0.88
CA ILE A 72 -6.78 -17.43 2.22
C ILE A 72 -5.37 -17.15 2.75
N ALA A 73 -4.34 -17.42 1.95
CA ALA A 73 -2.95 -17.16 2.33
C ALA A 73 -2.72 -15.68 2.69
N SER A 74 -3.27 -14.76 1.90
CA SER A 74 -3.19 -13.32 2.14
C SER A 74 -3.83 -12.93 3.48
N ALA A 75 -5.03 -13.40 3.76
CA ALA A 75 -5.69 -13.17 5.04
C ALA A 75 -4.85 -13.70 6.20
N VAL A 76 -4.39 -14.97 6.10
CA VAL A 76 -3.58 -15.62 7.17
C VAL A 76 -2.27 -14.87 7.41
N VAL A 77 -1.59 -14.34 6.36
CA VAL A 77 -0.38 -13.52 6.51
C VAL A 77 -0.68 -12.25 7.31
N VAL A 78 -1.77 -11.53 7.01
CA VAL A 78 -2.15 -10.32 7.74
C VAL A 78 -2.47 -10.64 9.21
N PHE A 79 -3.24 -11.70 9.47
CA PHE A 79 -3.54 -12.14 10.84
C PHE A 79 -2.29 -12.60 11.60
N ALA A 80 -1.40 -13.34 10.94
CA ALA A 80 -0.15 -13.79 11.53
C ALA A 80 0.78 -12.62 11.89
N PHE A 81 0.85 -11.61 11.02
CA PHE A 81 1.60 -10.40 11.31
C PHE A 81 1.02 -9.65 12.51
N PHE A 82 -0.29 -9.48 12.57
CA PHE A 82 -0.94 -8.84 13.71
C PHE A 82 -0.75 -9.65 15.00
N ALA A 83 -0.84 -10.98 14.93
CA ALA A 83 -0.56 -11.85 16.06
C ALA A 83 0.90 -11.70 16.55
N SER A 84 1.88 -11.54 15.64
CA SER A 84 3.28 -11.31 16.02
C SER A 84 3.51 -9.96 16.71
N LEU A 85 2.65 -8.97 16.50
CA LEU A 85 2.67 -7.70 17.24
C LEU A 85 2.09 -7.85 18.66
N LEU A 86 1.11 -8.77 18.85
CA LEU A 86 0.50 -9.02 20.15
C LEU A 86 1.34 -9.99 20.99
N PHE A 87 1.92 -11.00 20.36
CA PHE A 87 2.69 -12.07 21.02
C PHE A 87 4.17 -11.94 20.63
N VAL A 88 4.91 -11.15 21.39
CA VAL A 88 6.35 -10.87 21.15
C VAL A 88 7.19 -12.16 21.13
N ALA A 89 6.71 -13.25 21.72
CA ALA A 89 7.38 -14.56 21.71
C ALA A 89 7.51 -15.18 20.30
N PHE A 90 6.71 -14.74 19.32
CA PHE A 90 6.68 -15.35 17.98
C PHE A 90 6.82 -14.29 16.85
N PRO A 91 7.93 -13.53 16.81
CA PRO A 91 8.11 -12.46 15.81
C PRO A 91 8.25 -13.00 14.37
N GLN A 92 8.66 -14.29 14.22
CA GLN A 92 8.84 -14.92 12.90
C GLN A 92 7.54 -15.56 12.36
N LEU A 93 6.41 -15.45 13.07
CA LEU A 93 5.14 -16.08 12.66
C LEU A 93 4.73 -15.71 11.21
N PRO A 94 4.86 -14.45 10.74
CA PRO A 94 4.52 -14.10 9.37
C PRO A 94 5.37 -14.83 8.33
N ILE A 95 6.67 -14.97 8.59
CA ILE A 95 7.60 -15.68 7.69
C ILE A 95 7.24 -17.18 7.65
N PHE A 96 6.93 -17.77 8.79
CA PHE A 96 6.49 -19.17 8.87
C PHE A 96 5.19 -19.38 8.08
N VAL A 97 4.23 -18.47 8.19
CA VAL A 97 2.97 -18.53 7.44
C VAL A 97 3.21 -18.39 5.93
N LEU A 98 4.11 -17.50 5.49
CA LEU A 98 4.50 -17.40 4.07
C LEU A 98 5.12 -18.71 3.57
N PHE A 99 5.96 -19.37 4.37
CA PHE A 99 6.52 -20.67 4.02
C PHE A 99 5.43 -21.74 3.90
N VAL A 100 4.47 -21.79 4.83
CA VAL A 100 3.32 -22.70 4.76
C VAL A 100 2.46 -22.42 3.52
N ALA A 101 2.25 -21.15 3.16
CA ALA A 101 1.54 -20.78 1.94
C ALA A 101 2.28 -21.29 0.69
N LEU A 102 3.61 -21.14 0.65
CA LEU A 102 4.45 -21.66 -0.44
C LEU A 102 4.30 -23.20 -0.56
N LEU A 103 4.36 -23.92 0.54
CA LEU A 103 4.13 -25.37 0.57
C LEU A 103 2.74 -25.73 0.04
N ALA A 104 1.70 -25.00 0.44
CA ALA A 104 0.33 -25.21 -0.04
C ALA A 104 0.21 -24.99 -1.55
N PHE A 105 0.90 -24.01 -2.13
CA PHE A 105 0.95 -23.78 -3.56
C PHE A 105 1.64 -24.96 -4.29
N PHE A 106 2.74 -25.49 -3.76
CA PHE A 106 3.39 -26.69 -4.31
C PHE A 106 2.46 -27.92 -4.25
N ILE A 107 1.88 -28.22 -3.09
CA ILE A 107 0.98 -29.38 -2.91
C ILE A 107 -0.19 -29.34 -3.89
N ARG A 108 -0.75 -28.15 -4.14
CA ARG A 108 -1.81 -27.98 -5.12
C ARG A 108 -1.35 -28.36 -6.55
N GLN A 109 -0.13 -27.95 -6.94
CA GLN A 109 0.39 -28.19 -8.29
C GLN A 109 0.74 -29.66 -8.55
N PHE A 110 0.90 -30.50 -7.52
CA PHE A 110 1.12 -31.94 -7.73
C PHE A 110 -0.01 -32.63 -8.49
N LYS A 111 -1.23 -32.07 -8.44
CA LYS A 111 -2.40 -32.59 -9.19
C LYS A 111 -2.45 -32.11 -10.64
N THR A 112 -1.81 -31.00 -10.96
CA THR A 112 -1.84 -30.36 -12.28
C THR A 112 -0.47 -29.78 -12.61
N PRO A 113 0.49 -30.61 -13.07
CA PRO A 113 1.90 -30.18 -13.19
C PRO A 113 2.17 -29.20 -14.34
N GLN A 114 1.18 -28.94 -15.19
CA GLN A 114 1.33 -28.03 -16.32
C GLN A 114 1.51 -26.58 -15.84
N GLN A 115 2.60 -25.93 -16.28
CA GLN A 115 2.96 -24.55 -15.90
C GLN A 115 3.14 -24.34 -14.38
N SER A 116 3.48 -25.39 -13.63
CA SER A 116 3.60 -25.33 -12.16
C SER A 116 4.56 -24.25 -11.69
N LEU A 117 5.74 -24.13 -12.32
CA LEU A 117 6.73 -23.09 -11.95
C LEU A 117 6.14 -21.68 -12.04
N VAL A 118 5.46 -21.38 -13.15
CA VAL A 118 4.85 -20.06 -13.36
C VAL A 118 3.70 -19.81 -12.39
N ASN A 119 2.82 -20.82 -12.22
CA ASN A 119 1.67 -20.66 -11.32
C ASN A 119 2.10 -20.46 -9.86
N ILE A 120 3.08 -21.25 -9.36
CA ILE A 120 3.61 -21.10 -7.99
C ILE A 120 4.28 -19.72 -7.82
N ALA A 121 5.10 -19.31 -8.80
CA ALA A 121 5.77 -18.01 -8.76
C ALA A 121 4.74 -16.86 -8.70
N VAL A 122 3.69 -16.90 -9.52
CA VAL A 122 2.62 -15.91 -9.56
C VAL A 122 1.80 -15.92 -8.26
N GLU A 123 1.44 -17.09 -7.74
CA GLU A 123 0.69 -17.23 -6.49
C GLU A 123 1.48 -16.66 -5.31
N PHE A 124 2.73 -17.06 -5.17
CA PHE A 124 3.59 -16.60 -4.07
C PHE A 124 3.93 -15.13 -4.19
N PHE A 125 4.31 -14.65 -5.40
CA PHE A 125 4.59 -13.25 -5.63
C PHE A 125 3.38 -12.37 -5.30
N GLY A 126 2.17 -12.74 -5.77
CA GLY A 126 0.97 -11.95 -5.51
C GLY A 126 0.64 -11.81 -4.02
N VAL A 127 0.79 -12.91 -3.25
CA VAL A 127 0.60 -12.85 -1.78
C VAL A 127 1.70 -12.02 -1.12
N ALA A 128 2.97 -12.25 -1.45
CA ALA A 128 4.09 -11.53 -0.86
C ALA A 128 4.07 -10.03 -1.22
N TYR A 129 3.77 -9.69 -2.46
CA TYR A 129 3.74 -8.33 -2.98
C TYR A 129 2.65 -7.46 -2.33
N ILE A 130 1.50 -8.04 -2.03
CA ILE A 130 0.33 -7.29 -1.54
C ILE A 130 0.14 -7.47 -0.03
N ALA A 131 0.09 -8.73 0.46
CA ALA A 131 -0.25 -8.99 1.86
C ALA A 131 0.85 -8.55 2.81
N VAL A 132 2.13 -8.71 2.45
CA VAL A 132 3.23 -8.32 3.34
C VAL A 132 3.25 -6.79 3.54
N PRO A 133 3.33 -5.94 2.51
CA PRO A 133 3.33 -4.50 2.72
C PRO A 133 2.08 -3.98 3.44
N LEU A 134 0.89 -4.49 3.10
CA LEU A 134 -0.33 -4.10 3.80
C LEU A 134 -0.33 -4.51 5.27
N SER A 135 0.21 -5.70 5.61
CA SER A 135 0.35 -6.10 7.01
C SER A 135 1.33 -5.21 7.77
N LEU A 136 2.41 -4.74 7.12
CA LEU A 136 3.37 -3.80 7.72
C LEU A 136 2.72 -2.45 8.09
N MET A 137 1.60 -2.04 7.45
CA MET A 137 0.85 -0.86 7.90
C MET A 137 0.34 -1.00 9.34
N LEU A 138 -0.03 -2.23 9.76
CA LEU A 138 -0.37 -2.50 11.16
C LEU A 138 0.85 -2.35 12.07
N GLY A 139 2.04 -2.72 11.59
CA GLY A 139 3.29 -2.53 12.31
C GLY A 139 3.73 -1.07 12.42
N VAL A 140 3.41 -0.24 11.40
CA VAL A 140 3.58 1.22 11.47
C VAL A 140 2.62 1.83 12.48
N LEU A 141 1.36 1.37 12.51
CA LEU A 141 0.34 1.89 13.41
C LEU A 141 0.51 1.43 14.86
N TYR A 142 1.01 0.20 15.07
CA TYR A 142 1.24 -0.42 16.38
C TYR A 142 2.71 -0.80 16.52
N PRO A 143 3.64 0.17 16.58
CA PRO A 143 5.05 -0.14 16.74
C PRO A 143 5.26 -0.84 18.09
N ILE A 144 6.13 -1.85 18.09
CA ILE A 144 6.56 -2.48 19.33
C ILE A 144 7.44 -1.45 20.05
N ALA A 145 7.03 -1.03 21.24
CA ALA A 145 7.79 -0.07 22.03
C ALA A 145 9.18 -0.65 22.32
N HIS A 146 10.22 0.03 21.82
CA HIS A 146 11.58 -0.17 22.34
C HIS A 146 11.76 0.71 23.56
N GLU A 147 12.54 0.25 24.52
CA GLU A 147 12.87 0.99 25.75
C GLU A 147 13.47 2.35 25.38
N GLY A 148 12.73 3.44 25.65
CA GLY A 148 13.28 4.80 25.57
C GLY A 148 12.41 5.89 24.96
N ALA A 149 11.51 5.60 24.02
CA ALA A 149 10.59 6.62 23.50
C ALA A 149 9.33 5.97 22.91
N PRO A 150 8.14 6.22 23.47
CA PRO A 150 6.89 5.74 22.91
C PRO A 150 6.59 6.51 21.63
N GLN A 151 6.99 5.94 20.48
CA GLN A 151 6.59 6.50 19.19
C GLN A 151 5.11 6.18 18.94
N GLU A 152 4.31 7.21 18.69
CA GLU A 152 2.90 7.01 18.40
C GLU A 152 2.69 6.68 16.93
N GLY A 153 2.36 5.41 16.63
CA GLY A 153 2.21 4.91 15.27
C GLY A 153 1.15 5.63 14.44
N ARG A 154 0.19 6.33 15.07
CA ARG A 154 -0.79 7.17 14.36
C ARG A 154 -0.12 8.26 13.54
N TRP A 155 0.88 8.95 14.10
CA TRP A 155 1.63 9.97 13.40
C TRP A 155 2.44 9.41 12.24
N TRP A 156 3.03 8.23 12.42
CA TRP A 156 3.78 7.55 11.37
C TRP A 156 2.90 7.03 10.25
N LEU A 157 1.70 6.53 10.56
CA LEU A 157 0.75 6.13 9.53
C LEU A 157 0.20 7.33 8.75
N VAL A 158 -0.08 8.45 9.44
CA VAL A 158 -0.46 9.71 8.78
C VAL A 158 0.69 10.20 7.90
N TYR A 159 1.93 10.19 8.41
CA TYR A 159 3.13 10.55 7.65
C TYR A 159 3.25 9.72 6.37
N LEU A 160 3.18 8.40 6.48
CA LEU A 160 3.23 7.47 5.34
C LEU A 160 2.18 7.81 4.28
N ILE A 161 0.92 7.94 4.69
CA ILE A 161 -0.19 8.19 3.75
C ILE A 161 -0.07 9.57 3.13
N VAL A 162 0.19 10.61 3.93
CA VAL A 162 0.24 12.01 3.47
C VAL A 162 1.39 12.21 2.50
N VAL A 163 2.63 11.79 2.85
CA VAL A 163 3.79 11.95 1.97
C VAL A 163 3.57 11.20 0.65
N THR A 164 3.10 9.94 0.71
CA THR A 164 2.84 9.15 -0.50
C THR A 164 1.75 9.80 -1.37
N LYS A 165 0.62 10.22 -0.80
CA LYS A 165 -0.48 10.81 -1.59
C LYS A 165 -0.20 12.22 -2.08
N ILE A 166 0.58 13.03 -1.36
CA ILE A 166 1.04 14.33 -1.85
C ILE A 166 2.01 14.14 -3.03
N THR A 167 2.84 13.10 -3.02
CA THR A 167 3.68 12.74 -4.18
C THR A 167 2.82 12.50 -5.42
N ASP A 168 1.79 11.65 -5.31
CA ASP A 168 0.89 11.33 -6.42
C ASP A 168 0.14 12.58 -6.93
N MET A 169 -0.34 13.41 -6.00
CA MET A 169 -1.04 14.65 -6.34
C MET A 169 -0.12 15.66 -7.04
N GLY A 170 1.08 15.89 -6.51
CA GLY A 170 2.07 16.80 -7.10
C GLY A 170 2.46 16.35 -8.51
N ALA A 171 2.74 15.06 -8.67
CA ALA A 171 3.04 14.47 -9.97
C ALA A 171 1.90 14.64 -10.98
N TYR A 172 0.66 14.42 -10.53
CA TYR A 172 -0.52 14.55 -11.39
C TYR A 172 -0.79 15.99 -11.82
N PHE A 173 -0.80 16.96 -10.89
CA PHE A 173 -1.15 18.35 -11.20
C PHE A 173 -0.10 19.00 -12.10
N VAL A 174 1.17 18.90 -11.75
CA VAL A 174 2.25 19.50 -12.55
C VAL A 174 2.41 18.77 -13.88
N GLY A 175 2.35 17.44 -13.88
CA GLY A 175 2.41 16.65 -15.11
C GLY A 175 1.29 16.97 -16.08
N ARG A 176 0.08 17.31 -15.58
CA ARG A 176 -1.06 17.69 -16.42
C ARG A 176 -0.96 19.12 -16.96
N LEU A 177 -0.40 20.07 -16.19
CA LEU A 177 -0.33 21.48 -16.55
C LEU A 177 0.91 21.82 -17.38
N TRP A 178 2.06 21.22 -17.04
CA TRP A 178 3.36 21.58 -17.63
C TRP A 178 4.15 20.39 -18.20
N GLY A 179 3.60 19.18 -18.12
CA GLY A 179 4.26 17.98 -18.63
C GLY A 179 4.46 18.01 -20.13
N LYS A 180 5.68 17.83 -20.59
CA LYS A 180 6.08 17.81 -22.01
C LYS A 180 6.75 16.48 -22.39
N HIS A 181 7.51 15.91 -21.49
CA HIS A 181 8.29 14.71 -21.74
C HIS A 181 7.64 13.50 -21.06
N MET A 182 7.31 12.48 -21.84
CA MET A 182 6.73 11.24 -21.33
C MET A 182 7.73 10.53 -20.44
N LEU A 183 7.30 10.10 -19.23
CA LEU A 183 8.14 9.41 -18.26
C LEU A 183 8.42 7.96 -18.68
N SER A 184 7.40 7.26 -19.17
CA SER A 184 7.49 5.83 -19.51
C SER A 184 6.44 5.43 -20.53
N GLN A 185 6.78 4.50 -21.42
CA GLN A 185 5.84 3.88 -22.36
C GLN A 185 4.74 3.08 -21.65
N LEU A 186 4.98 2.61 -20.42
CA LEU A 186 4.00 1.88 -19.60
C LEU A 186 2.81 2.74 -19.20
N SER A 187 3.08 4.01 -18.92
CA SER A 187 2.05 4.99 -18.55
C SER A 187 2.27 6.32 -19.32
N PRO A 188 1.76 6.43 -20.55
CA PRO A 188 2.02 7.58 -21.43
C PRO A 188 1.50 8.93 -20.89
N LYS A 189 0.64 8.89 -19.88
CA LYS A 189 0.11 10.11 -19.22
C LYS A 189 1.03 10.65 -18.12
N LYS A 190 2.01 9.86 -17.66
CA LYS A 190 3.00 10.30 -16.69
C LYS A 190 4.14 11.02 -17.40
N THR A 191 4.58 12.14 -16.83
CA THR A 191 5.62 13.00 -17.41
C THR A 191 6.81 13.13 -16.46
N VAL A 192 7.98 13.43 -17.03
CA VAL A 192 9.21 13.64 -16.25
C VAL A 192 9.06 14.86 -15.33
N GLU A 193 8.45 15.94 -15.83
CA GLU A 193 8.18 17.15 -15.03
C GLU A 193 7.22 16.85 -13.87
N GLY A 194 6.21 16.01 -14.13
CA GLY A 194 5.31 15.51 -13.09
C GLY A 194 6.07 14.70 -12.05
N ALA A 195 6.92 13.77 -12.47
CA ALA A 195 7.70 12.94 -11.55
C ALA A 195 8.63 13.77 -10.66
N LEU A 196 9.32 14.76 -11.24
CA LEU A 196 10.19 15.67 -10.49
C LEU A 196 9.39 16.50 -9.47
N SER A 197 8.22 17.01 -9.87
CA SER A 197 7.36 17.76 -8.95
C SER A 197 6.82 16.89 -7.82
N GLY A 198 6.40 15.65 -8.09
CA GLY A 198 5.99 14.70 -7.07
C GLY A 198 7.10 14.43 -6.06
N PHE A 199 8.33 14.22 -6.54
CA PHE A 199 9.51 14.08 -5.70
C PHE A 199 9.74 15.30 -4.79
N LEU A 200 9.67 16.51 -5.33
CA LEU A 200 9.82 17.74 -4.53
C LEU A 200 8.66 17.91 -3.53
N CYS A 201 7.43 17.63 -3.95
CA CYS A 201 6.26 17.67 -3.07
C CYS A 201 6.39 16.68 -1.90
N ALA A 202 6.96 15.49 -2.13
CA ALA A 202 7.23 14.51 -1.08
C ALA A 202 8.19 15.07 -0.02
N ILE A 203 9.30 15.67 -0.43
CA ILE A 203 10.27 16.28 0.48
C ILE A 203 9.62 17.41 1.28
N LEU A 204 8.90 18.31 0.61
CA LEU A 204 8.23 19.43 1.26
C LEU A 204 7.15 18.96 2.25
N ALA A 205 6.36 17.94 1.90
CA ALA A 205 5.38 17.36 2.80
C ALA A 205 6.04 16.70 4.01
N SER A 206 7.13 15.99 3.81
CA SER A 206 7.90 15.37 4.89
C SER A 206 8.48 16.42 5.86
N ILE A 207 9.07 17.49 5.35
CA ILE A 207 9.57 18.61 6.16
C ILE A 207 8.42 19.30 6.91
N ALA A 208 7.29 19.55 6.25
CA ALA A 208 6.12 20.14 6.88
C ALA A 208 5.60 19.28 8.04
N LEU A 209 5.55 17.94 7.85
CA LEU A 209 5.15 17.01 8.90
C LEU A 209 6.18 16.91 10.03
N HIS A 210 7.46 17.06 9.77
CA HIS A 210 8.48 17.20 10.82
C HIS A 210 8.17 18.39 11.74
N PHE A 211 7.98 19.61 11.18
CA PHE A 211 7.67 20.80 12.00
C PHE A 211 6.30 20.68 12.70
N LEU A 212 5.30 20.12 12.02
CA LEU A 212 3.99 19.90 12.61
C LEU A 212 4.05 18.89 13.76
N GLY A 213 4.81 17.81 13.59
CA GLY A 213 5.03 16.81 14.64
C GLY A 213 5.73 17.39 15.86
N GLN A 214 6.80 18.18 15.67
CA GLN A 214 7.47 18.87 16.77
C GLN A 214 6.52 19.78 17.57
N LYS A 215 5.54 20.39 16.90
CA LYS A 215 4.58 21.32 17.56
C LYS A 215 3.43 20.59 18.24
N LEU A 216 2.90 19.52 17.63
CA LEU A 216 1.65 18.85 18.07
C LEU A 216 1.89 17.57 18.86
N ALA A 217 3.04 16.91 18.65
CA ALA A 217 3.36 15.63 19.27
C ALA A 217 4.87 15.50 19.58
N PRO A 218 5.47 16.44 20.34
CA PRO A 218 6.92 16.49 20.57
C PRO A 218 7.46 15.22 21.22
N ASP A 219 6.64 14.55 22.06
CA ASP A 219 7.05 13.36 22.80
C ASP A 219 6.68 12.04 22.08
N HIS A 220 6.02 12.11 20.92
CA HIS A 220 5.43 10.95 20.26
C HIS A 220 5.81 10.76 18.80
N PHE A 221 6.37 11.79 18.15
CA PHE A 221 6.78 11.74 16.77
C PHE A 221 8.20 12.30 16.60
N HIS A 222 9.16 11.41 16.59
CA HIS A 222 10.57 11.76 16.47
C HIS A 222 11.06 11.52 15.04
N LEU A 223 11.18 12.59 14.28
CA LEU A 223 11.76 12.63 12.95
C LEU A 223 12.72 13.80 12.90
N ALA A 224 14.02 13.56 12.76
CA ALA A 224 14.99 14.65 12.65
C ALA A 224 14.84 15.43 11.34
N PHE A 225 15.28 16.69 11.31
CA PHE A 225 15.15 17.52 10.10
C PHE A 225 15.84 16.87 8.88
N LEU A 226 17.07 16.38 9.01
CA LEU A 226 17.77 15.69 7.92
C LEU A 226 17.06 14.40 7.51
N GLU A 227 16.49 13.67 8.46
CA GLU A 227 15.71 12.47 8.19
C GLU A 227 14.46 12.80 7.38
N SER A 228 13.78 13.91 7.68
CA SER A 228 12.61 14.32 6.91
C SER A 228 12.93 14.58 5.43
N ILE A 229 14.12 15.10 5.14
CA ILE A 229 14.55 15.35 3.75
C ILE A 229 14.80 14.03 3.01
N TRP A 230 15.68 13.16 3.55
CA TRP A 230 16.03 11.93 2.82
C TRP A 230 14.89 10.91 2.81
N LEU A 231 14.10 10.79 3.89
CA LEU A 231 12.96 9.89 3.93
C LEU A 231 11.86 10.38 2.98
N GLY A 232 11.59 11.70 2.93
CA GLY A 232 10.69 12.30 1.95
C GLY A 232 11.13 12.03 0.51
N ALA A 233 12.43 12.20 0.22
CA ALA A 233 13.02 11.90 -1.10
C ALA A 233 12.87 10.41 -1.47
N LEU A 234 13.16 9.51 -0.52
CA LEU A 234 13.05 8.08 -0.71
C LEU A 234 11.60 7.66 -0.97
N LEU A 235 10.65 8.13 -0.16
CA LEU A 235 9.23 7.82 -0.33
C LEU A 235 8.67 8.38 -1.63
N GLY A 236 9.06 9.62 -1.99
CA GLY A 236 8.66 10.24 -3.25
C GLY A 236 9.17 9.48 -4.48
N THR A 237 10.36 8.90 -4.41
CA THR A 237 10.91 8.07 -5.50
C THR A 237 10.25 6.71 -5.54
N VAL A 238 10.20 6.01 -4.41
CA VAL A 238 9.75 4.63 -4.33
C VAL A 238 8.24 4.52 -4.50
N GLY A 239 7.45 5.51 -4.05
CA GLY A 239 6.01 5.58 -4.31
C GLY A 239 5.71 5.65 -5.81
N GLN A 240 6.45 6.47 -6.56
CA GLN A 240 6.31 6.56 -8.02
C GLN A 240 6.71 5.25 -8.73
N ILE A 241 7.72 4.54 -8.21
CA ILE A 241 8.09 3.20 -8.72
C ILE A 241 6.93 2.22 -8.48
N GLY A 242 6.26 2.28 -7.33
CA GLY A 242 5.11 1.42 -7.00
C GLY A 242 3.96 1.58 -8.00
N ASP A 243 3.56 2.81 -8.31
CA ASP A 243 2.53 3.10 -9.31
C ASP A 243 2.96 2.67 -10.74
N LEU A 244 4.24 2.81 -11.09
CA LEU A 244 4.77 2.29 -12.36
C LEU A 244 4.80 0.75 -12.38
N ALA A 245 5.10 0.11 -11.27
CA ALA A 245 5.10 -1.36 -11.15
C ALA A 245 3.68 -1.92 -11.36
N GLU A 246 2.67 -1.32 -10.76
CA GLU A 246 1.28 -1.69 -10.97
C GLU A 246 0.87 -1.47 -12.44
N SER A 247 1.26 -0.33 -13.03
CA SER A 247 1.04 -0.05 -14.45
C SER A 247 1.70 -1.10 -15.34
N LEU A 248 2.91 -1.58 -15.00
CA LEU A 248 3.60 -2.65 -15.72
C LEU A 248 2.78 -3.95 -15.71
N LEU A 249 2.29 -4.38 -14.54
CA LEU A 249 1.48 -5.60 -14.40
C LEU A 249 0.19 -5.51 -15.23
N LYS A 250 -0.47 -4.36 -15.24
CA LYS A 250 -1.67 -4.14 -16.07
C LYS A 250 -1.37 -4.22 -17.57
N ARG A 251 -0.28 -3.60 -18.03
CA ARG A 251 0.10 -3.67 -19.45
C ARG A 251 0.52 -5.06 -19.88
N ASP A 252 1.25 -5.78 -19.03
CA ASP A 252 1.63 -7.17 -19.29
C ASP A 252 0.40 -8.07 -19.40
N ALA A 253 -0.65 -7.84 -18.61
CA ALA A 253 -1.93 -8.55 -18.70
C ALA A 253 -2.85 -8.04 -19.84
N ALA A 254 -2.41 -7.08 -20.66
CA ALA A 254 -3.19 -6.43 -21.72
C ALA A 254 -4.51 -5.80 -21.22
N VAL A 255 -4.57 -5.38 -19.94
CA VAL A 255 -5.70 -4.68 -19.35
C VAL A 255 -5.32 -3.24 -18.98
N LYS A 256 -6.32 -2.39 -18.79
CA LYS A 256 -6.10 -0.99 -18.41
C LYS A 256 -6.37 -0.74 -16.92
N ASP A 257 -7.40 -1.34 -16.40
CA ASP A 257 -7.87 -1.15 -15.02
C ASP A 257 -7.86 -2.51 -14.31
N SER A 258 -7.41 -2.56 -13.05
CA SER A 258 -7.30 -3.81 -12.26
C SER A 258 -8.67 -4.38 -11.89
N ASN A 259 -9.66 -3.52 -11.61
CA ASN A 259 -11.05 -3.85 -11.39
C ASN A 259 -11.95 -2.62 -11.55
N GLN A 260 -13.26 -2.87 -11.71
CA GLN A 260 -14.28 -1.82 -11.80
C GLN A 260 -15.18 -1.83 -10.56
N LEU A 261 -14.64 -1.54 -9.38
CA LEU A 261 -15.48 -1.27 -8.22
C LEU A 261 -16.26 0.04 -8.45
N PRO A 262 -17.60 0.05 -8.30
CA PRO A 262 -18.41 1.23 -8.56
C PRO A 262 -17.98 2.42 -7.68
N GLY A 263 -17.35 3.42 -8.27
CA GLY A 263 -16.98 4.68 -7.62
C GLY A 263 -15.57 4.79 -7.05
N LEU A 264 -14.87 3.67 -6.80
CA LEU A 264 -13.53 3.68 -6.19
C LEU A 264 -12.40 3.25 -7.15
N GLY A 265 -12.71 2.53 -8.24
CA GLY A 265 -11.69 1.88 -9.07
C GLY A 265 -11.18 0.59 -8.43
N GLY A 266 -9.99 0.13 -8.81
CA GLY A 266 -9.35 -1.04 -8.21
C GLY A 266 -8.75 -0.73 -6.83
N VAL A 267 -8.81 -1.70 -5.91
CA VAL A 267 -8.13 -1.59 -4.62
C VAL A 267 -6.62 -1.56 -4.85
N LEU A 268 -6.13 -2.36 -5.78
CA LEU A 268 -4.70 -2.39 -6.12
C LEU A 268 -4.23 -1.02 -6.64
N ASP A 269 -5.02 -0.34 -7.49
CA ASP A 269 -4.75 1.04 -7.96
C ASP A 269 -4.69 2.08 -6.80
N MET A 270 -5.42 1.84 -5.72
CA MET A 270 -5.43 2.77 -4.58
C MET A 270 -4.22 2.61 -3.65
N VAL A 271 -3.66 1.41 -3.58
CA VAL A 271 -2.59 1.08 -2.62
C VAL A 271 -1.22 0.86 -3.28
N ASP A 272 -1.11 0.90 -4.60
CA ASP A 272 0.09 0.60 -5.39
C ASP A 272 1.36 1.32 -4.88
N SER A 273 1.29 2.64 -4.70
CA SER A 273 2.36 3.46 -4.14
C SER A 273 2.64 3.09 -2.67
N LEU A 274 1.57 2.78 -1.89
CA LEU A 274 1.68 2.40 -0.48
C LEU A 274 2.35 1.03 -0.30
N LEU A 275 2.17 0.08 -1.23
CA LEU A 275 2.83 -1.22 -1.16
C LEU A 275 4.36 -1.10 -1.13
N PHE A 276 4.90 -0.09 -1.77
CA PHE A 276 6.36 0.14 -1.81
C PHE A 276 6.86 1.07 -0.70
N THR A 277 6.06 2.06 -0.30
CA THR A 277 6.46 3.04 0.72
C THR A 277 6.28 2.51 2.15
N THR A 278 5.29 1.65 2.40
CA THR A 278 5.03 1.09 3.74
C THR A 278 6.23 0.34 4.33
N PRO A 279 6.91 -0.57 3.61
CA PRO A 279 8.08 -1.26 4.15
C PRO A 279 9.18 -0.29 4.60
N ILE A 280 9.39 0.80 3.85
CA ILE A 280 10.42 1.80 4.16
C ILE A 280 10.13 2.47 5.51
N VAL A 281 8.90 2.96 5.70
CA VAL A 281 8.51 3.62 6.96
C VAL A 281 8.53 2.63 8.11
N TYR A 282 8.07 1.39 7.90
CA TYR A 282 8.10 0.36 8.92
C TYR A 282 9.53 0.05 9.40
N PHE A 283 10.46 -0.16 8.47
CA PHE A 283 11.86 -0.43 8.83
C PHE A 283 12.55 0.81 9.41
N PHE A 284 12.21 2.00 8.93
CA PHE A 284 12.70 3.24 9.53
C PHE A 284 12.34 3.32 11.02
N ILE A 285 11.08 3.11 11.39
CA ILE A 285 10.62 3.12 12.79
C ILE A 285 11.29 2.02 13.62
N LYS A 286 11.57 0.88 13.00
CA LYS A 286 12.23 -0.26 13.69
C LYS A 286 13.70 -0.03 14.00
N LEU A 287 14.38 0.82 13.23
CA LEU A 287 15.81 1.09 13.36
C LEU A 287 16.11 2.31 14.24
N HIS A 288 15.11 3.12 14.52
CA HIS A 288 15.15 4.33 15.36
C HIS A 288 14.35 4.18 16.62
#